data_0404ba10f22aee0bfcd64676cd28c361
#
_entry.id   0404ba10f22aee0bfcd64676cd28c361
#
_cell.length_a   1.000
_cell.length_b   1.000
_cell.length_c   1.000
_cell.angle_alpha   90.00
_cell.angle_beta   90.00
_cell.angle_gamma   90.00
#
_symmetry.space_group_name_H-M   'P 1'
#
loop_
_entity.id
_entity.type
_entity.pdbx_description
1 polymer ?
#
loop_
_entity_poly.entity_id
_entity_poly.type
_entity_poly.pdbx_seq_one_letter_code
_entity_poly.pdbx_strand_id
1 'polypeptide(L)'
;TPEQTLATARRVREVTGINHLLVSLGGDGLLYCGEGGEFRVSSPKVEVCSTVGAGDSLLAGFVTGYCKGQSLLDALRLAVACGSDAVRHDGTRLATRQTAHELLSGVTVTPVEK
;
A
#
# COMPACT_ATOMS: atom_id res chain seq x y z
N THR A 1 11.40 11.05 8.47
CA THR A 1 10.77 12.04 7.56
C THR A 1 10.44 11.40 6.22
N PRO A 2 9.51 11.96 5.47
CA PRO A 2 9.20 11.45 4.12
C PRO A 2 10.42 11.40 3.19
N GLU A 3 11.27 12.40 3.25
CA GLU A 3 12.49 12.45 2.43
C GLU A 3 13.48 11.35 2.83
N GLN A 4 13.62 11.07 4.12
CA GLN A 4 14.49 10.00 4.61
C GLN A 4 13.95 8.63 4.19
N THR A 5 12.64 8.43 4.27
CA THR A 5 12.00 7.19 3.85
C THR A 5 12.23 6.93 2.36
N LEU A 6 12.05 7.96 1.54
CA LEU A 6 12.25 7.86 0.10
C LEU A 6 13.72 7.56 -0.23
N ALA A 7 14.66 8.27 0.42
CA ALA A 7 16.09 8.03 0.21
C ALA A 7 16.48 6.61 0.57
N THR A 8 15.96 6.10 1.69
CA THR A 8 16.21 4.73 2.13
C THR A 8 15.64 3.71 1.14
N ALA A 9 14.41 3.94 0.67
CA ALA A 9 13.77 3.06 -0.31
C ALA A 9 14.57 3.00 -1.60
N ARG A 10 15.01 4.14 -2.12
CA ARG A 10 15.85 4.19 -3.30
C ARG A 10 17.15 3.43 -3.12
N ARG A 11 17.78 3.57 -1.96
CA ARG A 11 19.02 2.87 -1.64
C ARG A 11 18.83 1.37 -1.57
N VAL A 12 17.76 0.91 -0.92
CA VAL A 12 17.44 -0.53 -0.84
C VAL A 12 17.25 -1.10 -2.22
N ARG A 13 16.52 -0.39 -3.07
CA ARG A 13 16.26 -0.83 -4.43
C ARG A 13 17.54 -0.87 -5.27
N GLU A 14 18.40 0.14 -5.13
CA GLU A 14 19.69 0.21 -5.81
C GLU A 14 20.59 -0.96 -5.42
N VAL A 15 20.65 -1.29 -4.13
CA VAL A 15 21.51 -2.35 -3.61
C VAL A 15 20.99 -3.74 -3.97
N THR A 16 19.67 -3.95 -3.89
CA THR A 16 19.05 -5.27 -4.06
C THR A 16 18.61 -5.57 -5.49
N GLY A 17 18.38 -4.55 -6.31
CA GLY A 17 17.88 -4.71 -7.68
C GLY A 17 16.43 -5.16 -7.77
N ILE A 18 15.65 -5.10 -6.70
CA ILE A 18 14.25 -5.52 -6.73
C ILE A 18 13.40 -4.58 -7.59
N ASN A 19 12.41 -5.14 -8.27
CA ASN A 19 11.59 -4.39 -9.24
C ASN A 19 10.47 -3.59 -8.58
N HIS A 20 9.97 -4.03 -7.44
CA HIS A 20 8.87 -3.39 -6.72
C HIS A 20 9.18 -3.36 -5.24
N LEU A 21 9.28 -2.18 -4.68
CA LEU A 21 9.46 -1.98 -3.25
C LEU A 21 8.28 -1.21 -2.70
N LEU A 22 7.59 -1.79 -1.73
CA LEU A 22 6.48 -1.16 -1.03
C LEU A 22 6.89 -0.95 0.43
N VAL A 23 6.79 0.30 0.88
CA VAL A 23 7.08 0.66 2.27
C VAL A 23 5.77 1.10 2.92
N SER A 24 5.29 0.37 3.89
CA SER A 24 4.08 0.74 4.62
C SER A 24 4.39 1.89 5.57
N LEU A 25 3.48 2.87 5.62
CA LEU A 25 3.63 4.09 6.41
C LEU A 25 2.54 4.20 7.49
N GLY A 26 2.00 3.06 7.93
CA GLY A 26 0.90 3.04 8.90
C GLY A 26 -0.31 3.77 8.36
N GLY A 27 -0.89 4.67 9.17
CA GLY A 27 -2.06 5.45 8.77
C GLY A 27 -1.83 6.38 7.59
N ASP A 28 -0.58 6.61 7.19
CA ASP A 28 -0.23 7.48 6.06
C ASP A 28 -0.21 6.73 4.71
N GLY A 29 -0.50 5.44 4.71
CA GLY A 29 -0.57 4.64 3.49
C GLY A 29 0.72 3.92 3.17
N LEU A 30 1.22 4.07 1.94
CA LEU A 30 2.47 3.45 1.52
C LEU A 30 3.28 4.35 0.58
N LEU A 31 4.56 4.03 0.47
CA LEU A 31 5.46 4.54 -0.53
C LEU A 31 5.82 3.40 -1.47
N TYR A 32 5.65 3.60 -2.76
CA TYR A 32 6.10 2.67 -3.79
C TYR A 32 7.34 3.23 -4.48
N CYS A 33 8.33 2.39 -4.66
CA CYS A 33 9.54 2.71 -5.41
C CYS A 33 9.87 1.50 -6.28
N GLY A 34 9.82 1.65 -7.59
CA GLY A 34 10.01 0.51 -8.46
C GLY A 34 10.20 0.87 -9.92
N GLU A 35 10.16 -0.15 -10.77
CA GLU A 35 10.36 0.03 -12.21
C GLU A 35 9.27 0.87 -12.87
N GLY A 36 8.07 0.94 -12.27
CA GLY A 36 6.96 1.76 -12.76
C GLY A 36 6.98 3.20 -12.29
N GLY A 37 7.97 3.60 -11.48
CA GLY A 37 8.08 4.95 -10.94
C GLY A 37 8.10 4.99 -9.42
N GLU A 38 7.85 6.17 -8.88
CA GLU A 38 7.77 6.38 -7.44
C GLU A 38 6.46 7.07 -7.11
N PHE A 39 5.71 6.50 -6.16
CA PHE A 39 4.37 7.00 -5.83
C PHE A 39 4.14 6.96 -4.34
N ARG A 40 3.43 7.97 -3.84
CA ARG A 40 2.83 7.96 -2.52
C ARG A 40 1.37 7.57 -2.68
N VAL A 41 0.91 6.63 -1.87
CA VAL A 41 -0.47 6.16 -1.89
C VAL A 41 -1.04 6.42 -0.51
N SER A 42 -1.92 7.42 -0.41
CA SER A 42 -2.52 7.78 0.87
C SER A 42 -3.69 6.86 1.20
N SER A 43 -3.81 6.52 2.48
CA SER A 43 -4.93 5.70 2.94
C SER A 43 -6.13 6.57 3.32
N PRO A 44 -7.36 6.03 3.20
CA PRO A 44 -8.53 6.69 3.74
C PRO A 44 -8.45 6.71 5.26
N LYS A 45 -9.09 7.69 5.87
CA LYS A 45 -9.21 7.74 7.32
C LYS A 45 -10.24 6.71 7.78
N VAL A 46 -9.80 5.78 8.60
CA VAL A 46 -10.67 4.76 9.18
C VAL A 46 -10.43 4.68 10.68
N GLU A 47 -11.44 4.22 11.40
CA GLU A 47 -11.27 3.93 12.82
C GLU A 47 -10.41 2.68 12.98
N VAL A 48 -9.27 2.83 13.67
CA VAL A 48 -8.33 1.72 13.85
C VAL A 48 -8.76 0.87 15.02
N CYS A 49 -9.11 -0.38 14.75
CA CYS A 49 -9.44 -1.37 15.78
C CYS A 49 -8.20 -2.20 16.13
N SER A 50 -7.43 -2.61 15.11
CA SER A 50 -6.20 -3.39 15.29
C SER A 50 -5.30 -3.21 14.09
N THR A 51 -3.98 -3.22 14.32
CA THR A 51 -2.99 -3.20 13.23
C THR A 51 -2.50 -4.60 12.86
N VAL A 52 -2.97 -5.62 13.57
CA VAL A 52 -2.58 -7.02 13.29
C VAL A 52 -3.10 -7.42 11.90
N GLY A 53 -2.22 -7.94 11.08
CA GLY A 53 -2.55 -8.41 9.73
C GLY A 53 -2.67 -7.33 8.67
N ALA A 54 -2.50 -6.05 9.03
CA ALA A 54 -2.62 -4.96 8.06
C ALA A 54 -1.58 -5.07 6.95
N GLY A 55 -0.33 -5.37 7.31
CA GLY A 55 0.75 -5.55 6.31
C GLY A 55 0.50 -6.74 5.40
N ASP A 56 0.00 -7.84 5.94
CA ASP A 56 -0.35 -9.03 5.16
C ASP A 56 -1.47 -8.74 4.17
N SER A 57 -2.51 -8.02 4.62
CA SER A 57 -3.63 -7.63 3.77
C SER A 57 -3.20 -6.66 2.66
N LEU A 58 -2.32 -5.73 2.98
CA LEU A 58 -1.75 -4.79 2.01
C LEU A 58 -1.00 -5.55 0.92
N LEU A 59 -0.11 -6.47 1.32
CA LEU A 59 0.66 -7.27 0.37
C LEU A 59 -0.25 -8.15 -0.48
N ALA A 60 -1.23 -8.80 0.14
CA ALA A 60 -2.19 -9.64 -0.57
C ALA A 60 -2.97 -8.83 -1.63
N GLY A 61 -3.38 -7.61 -1.30
CA GLY A 61 -4.05 -6.72 -2.22
C GLY A 61 -3.19 -6.37 -3.42
N PHE A 62 -1.93 -6.02 -3.19
CA PHE A 62 -0.99 -5.71 -4.26
C PHE A 62 -0.77 -6.92 -5.18
N VAL A 63 -0.46 -8.07 -4.59
CA VAL A 63 -0.18 -9.30 -5.36
C VAL A 63 -1.40 -9.71 -6.17
N THR A 64 -2.59 -9.66 -5.57
CA THR A 64 -3.84 -10.00 -6.26
C THR A 64 -4.08 -9.10 -7.46
N GLY A 65 -3.97 -7.79 -7.29
CA GLY A 65 -4.16 -6.84 -8.39
C GLY A 65 -3.13 -7.02 -9.48
N TYR A 66 -1.87 -7.15 -9.09
CA TYR A 66 -0.77 -7.33 -10.04
C TYR A 66 -0.92 -8.62 -10.86
N CYS A 67 -1.23 -9.73 -10.19
CA CYS A 67 -1.38 -11.04 -10.85
C CYS A 67 -2.62 -11.12 -11.74
N LYS A 68 -3.65 -10.31 -11.47
CA LYS A 68 -4.86 -10.24 -12.31
C LYS A 68 -4.69 -9.30 -13.49
N GLY A 69 -3.50 -8.73 -13.68
CA GLY A 69 -3.24 -7.86 -14.82
C GLY A 69 -3.75 -6.43 -14.65
N GLN A 70 -4.07 -6.00 -13.42
CA GLN A 70 -4.41 -4.61 -13.16
C GLN A 70 -3.19 -3.72 -13.38
N SER A 71 -3.43 -2.43 -13.66
CA SER A 71 -2.34 -1.46 -13.74
C SER A 71 -1.62 -1.37 -12.39
N LEU A 72 -0.37 -0.90 -12.41
CA LEU A 72 0.39 -0.69 -11.20
C LEU A 72 -0.38 0.21 -10.21
N LEU A 73 -0.95 1.32 -10.69
CA LEU A 73 -1.66 2.25 -9.83
C LEU A 73 -2.89 1.62 -9.21
N ASP A 74 -3.63 0.80 -9.96
CA ASP A 74 -4.80 0.10 -9.42
C ASP A 74 -4.40 -0.96 -8.41
N ALA A 75 -3.29 -1.68 -8.64
CA ALA A 75 -2.77 -2.64 -7.67
C ALA A 75 -2.33 -1.95 -6.38
N LEU A 76 -1.71 -0.78 -6.47
CA LEU A 76 -1.32 0.01 -5.29
C LEU A 76 -2.54 0.53 -4.52
N ARG A 77 -3.57 0.98 -5.23
CA ARG A 77 -4.83 1.40 -4.60
C ARG A 77 -5.49 0.25 -3.84
N LEU A 78 -5.55 -0.92 -4.46
CA LEU A 78 -6.11 -2.10 -3.82
C LEU A 78 -5.30 -2.51 -2.59
N ALA A 79 -3.98 -2.43 -2.67
CA ALA A 79 -3.10 -2.73 -1.54
C ALA A 79 -3.45 -1.87 -0.32
N VAL A 80 -3.54 -0.55 -0.52
CA VAL A 80 -3.84 0.38 0.57
C VAL A 80 -5.26 0.19 1.08
N ALA A 81 -6.23 -0.04 0.19
CA ALA A 81 -7.61 -0.32 0.60
C ALA A 81 -7.69 -1.58 1.45
N CYS A 82 -6.98 -2.64 1.10
CA CYS A 82 -6.94 -3.88 1.87
C CYS A 82 -6.31 -3.66 3.25
N GLY A 83 -5.18 -2.94 3.32
CA GLY A 83 -4.54 -2.64 4.59
C GLY A 83 -5.42 -1.79 5.50
N SER A 84 -6.08 -0.78 4.93
CA SER A 84 -7.00 0.09 5.68
C SER A 84 -8.23 -0.67 6.15
N ASP A 85 -8.76 -1.58 5.34
CA ASP A 85 -9.89 -2.41 5.73
C ASP A 85 -9.50 -3.34 6.88
N ALA A 86 -8.32 -3.94 6.84
CA ALA A 86 -7.85 -4.84 7.89
C ALA A 86 -7.78 -4.16 9.26
N VAL A 87 -7.32 -2.90 9.32
CA VAL A 87 -7.17 -2.20 10.62
C VAL A 87 -8.49 -1.79 11.25
N ARG A 88 -9.58 -1.70 10.49
CA ARG A 88 -10.89 -1.33 11.04
C ARG A 88 -11.66 -2.50 11.64
N HIS A 89 -11.09 -3.71 11.61
CA HIS A 89 -11.66 -4.91 12.22
C HIS A 89 -10.76 -5.39 13.35
N ASP A 90 -11.22 -6.37 14.15
CA ASP A 90 -10.36 -6.95 15.16
C ASP A 90 -9.24 -7.77 14.52
N GLY A 91 -8.20 -8.07 15.29
CA GLY A 91 -6.96 -8.68 14.77
C GLY A 91 -7.08 -10.08 14.21
N THR A 92 -8.26 -10.71 14.30
CA THR A 92 -8.50 -12.05 13.75
C THR A 92 -9.15 -11.99 12.37
N ARG A 93 -9.61 -10.82 11.95
CA ARG A 93 -10.32 -10.65 10.69
C ARG A 93 -9.43 -9.94 9.66
N LEU A 94 -9.19 -10.61 8.55
CA LEU A 94 -8.47 -10.03 7.42
C LEU A 94 -9.43 -9.28 6.50
N ALA A 95 -8.87 -8.40 5.66
CA ALA A 95 -9.64 -7.69 4.66
C ALA A 95 -10.28 -8.67 3.68
N THR A 96 -11.52 -8.36 3.26
CA THR A 96 -12.19 -9.07 2.20
C THR A 96 -12.23 -8.20 0.95
N ARG A 97 -12.41 -8.83 -0.22
CA ARG A 97 -12.53 -8.11 -1.48
C ARG A 97 -13.64 -7.06 -1.43
N GLN A 98 -14.80 -7.43 -0.90
CA GLN A 98 -15.95 -6.55 -0.85
C GLN A 98 -15.71 -5.35 0.07
N THR A 99 -15.21 -5.60 1.28
CA THR A 99 -15.01 -4.53 2.27
C THR A 99 -13.86 -3.61 1.87
N ALA A 100 -12.81 -4.13 1.23
CA ALA A 100 -11.73 -3.31 0.70
C ALA A 100 -12.21 -2.40 -0.43
N HIS A 101 -13.08 -2.88 -1.31
CA HIS A 101 -13.63 -2.06 -2.40
C HIS A 101 -14.38 -0.82 -1.90
N GLU A 102 -15.00 -0.89 -0.73
CA GLU A 102 -15.69 0.25 -0.13
C GLU A 102 -14.72 1.41 0.16
N LEU A 103 -13.44 1.13 0.35
CA LEU A 103 -12.44 2.13 0.72
C LEU A 103 -11.65 2.66 -0.48
N LEU A 104 -11.81 2.07 -1.68
CA LEU A 104 -11.00 2.46 -2.84
C LEU A 104 -11.15 3.95 -3.21
N SER A 105 -12.33 4.51 -3.07
CA SER A 105 -12.57 5.92 -3.41
C SER A 105 -11.81 6.88 -2.51
N GLY A 106 -11.41 6.45 -1.31
CA GLY A 106 -10.63 7.25 -0.36
C GLY A 106 -9.13 7.11 -0.52
N VAL A 107 -8.67 6.29 -1.47
CA VAL A 107 -7.24 6.07 -1.71
C VAL A 107 -6.77 6.99 -2.83
N THR A 108 -5.72 7.77 -2.57
CA THR A 108 -5.15 8.69 -3.55
C THR A 108 -3.72 8.30 -3.87
N VAL A 109 -3.41 8.19 -5.16
CA VAL A 109 -2.04 7.93 -5.65
C VAL A 109 -1.46 9.24 -6.16
N THR A 110 -0.29 9.60 -5.65
CA THR A 110 0.41 10.82 -6.03
C THR A 110 1.83 10.48 -6.48
N PRO A 111 2.25 10.87 -7.69
CA PRO A 111 3.63 10.68 -8.10
C PRO A 111 4.56 11.47 -7.19
N VAL A 112 5.71 10.87 -6.88
CA VAL A 112 6.74 11.56 -6.10
C VAL A 112 7.50 12.50 -7.04
N GLU A 113 7.59 13.76 -6.65
CA GLU A 113 8.38 14.75 -7.38
C GLU A 113 9.87 14.51 -7.11
N LYS A 114 10.65 14.61 -8.17
CA LYS A 114 12.10 14.48 -8.08
C LYS A 114 12.75 15.80 -7.71
#